data_dac18cd25c0fd2399f680fec6fcc7779
#
_entry.id   dac18cd25c0fd2399f680fec6fcc7779
#
_cell.length_a   1.000
_cell.length_b   1.000
_cell.length_c   1.000
_cell.angle_alpha   90.00
_cell.angle_beta   90.00
_cell.angle_gamma   90.00
#
_symmetry.space_group_name_H-M   'P 1'
#
loop_
_entity.id
_entity.type
_entity.pdbx_description
1 polymer ?
#
loop_
_entity_poly.entity_id
_entity_poly.type
_entity_poly.pdbx_seq_one_letter_code
_entity_poly.pdbx_strand_id
1 'polypeptide(L)'
;MKKIALQLILFSTILLLLNCKKEEKSIDFTALTKSYFTDKNALDPLSATFNGLNEFNDKLEFEMTDSYAKKQSLFIDKYEKELTAVDTTKLSEEEKISYHIIEWECKIGKELLKQPANLMPVHQFWGTHLVMGQLAGGTGAQPFKTEKDYTNFLKRMDKYAVWID
;
A
#
# COMPACT_ATOMS: atom_id res chain seq x y z
N MET A 1 -38.55 3.06 53.26
CA MET A 1 -37.07 3.04 53.26
C MET A 1 -36.50 1.87 52.47
N LYS A 2 -36.93 0.61 52.64
CA LYS A 2 -36.38 -0.55 51.87
C LYS A 2 -36.55 -0.45 50.33
N LYS A 3 -37.67 0.09 49.82
CA LYS A 3 -37.92 0.25 48.39
C LYS A 3 -37.01 1.30 47.73
N ILE A 4 -36.70 2.39 48.43
CA ILE A 4 -35.79 3.45 47.94
C ILE A 4 -34.34 2.95 47.89
N ALA A 5 -33.91 2.17 48.90
CA ALA A 5 -32.60 1.56 48.93
C ALA A 5 -32.41 0.57 47.75
N LEU A 6 -33.44 -0.23 47.43
CA LEU A 6 -33.41 -1.19 46.33
C LEU A 6 -33.33 -0.48 44.97
N GLN A 7 -34.04 0.65 44.80
CA GLN A 7 -33.98 1.46 43.55
C GLN A 7 -32.63 2.13 43.36
N LEU A 8 -31.99 2.61 44.46
CA LEU A 8 -30.64 3.19 44.41
C LEU A 8 -29.58 2.15 44.04
N ILE A 9 -29.69 0.93 44.58
CA ILE A 9 -28.77 -0.18 44.21
C ILE A 9 -28.95 -0.58 42.77
N LEU A 10 -30.19 -0.67 42.26
CA LEU A 10 -30.45 -0.99 40.84
C LEU A 10 -29.95 0.08 39.92
N PHE A 11 -30.06 1.36 40.26
CA PHE A 11 -29.55 2.48 39.45
C PHE A 11 -28.01 2.52 39.45
N SER A 12 -27.37 2.20 40.59
CA SER A 12 -25.89 2.11 40.67
C SER A 12 -25.33 0.96 39.84
N THR A 13 -25.99 -0.19 39.78
CA THR A 13 -25.58 -1.33 38.93
C THR A 13 -25.71 -1.03 37.44
N ILE A 14 -26.72 -0.26 37.02
CA ILE A 14 -26.88 0.14 35.64
C ILE A 14 -25.79 1.12 35.20
N LEU A 15 -25.34 2.04 36.07
CA LEU A 15 -24.22 2.95 35.75
C LEU A 15 -22.89 2.21 35.58
N LEU A 16 -22.68 1.10 36.31
CA LEU A 16 -21.44 0.30 36.16
C LEU A 16 -21.37 -0.49 34.83
N LEU A 17 -22.52 -0.81 34.25
CA LEU A 17 -22.58 -1.52 32.97
C LEU A 17 -22.34 -0.61 31.74
N LEU A 18 -22.46 0.72 31.88
CA LEU A 18 -22.23 1.67 30.83
C LEU A 18 -20.74 2.01 30.62
N ASN A 19 -19.85 1.51 31.45
CA ASN A 19 -18.43 1.81 31.42
C ASN A 19 -17.62 0.78 30.59
N CYS A 20 -18.29 0.00 29.73
CA CYS A 20 -17.60 -0.81 28.73
C CYS A 20 -17.06 0.14 27.64
N LYS A 21 -15.94 0.82 27.89
CA LYS A 21 -15.12 1.40 26.82
C LYS A 21 -14.73 0.23 25.92
N LYS A 22 -15.31 0.20 24.71
CA LYS A 22 -14.79 -0.61 23.62
C LYS A 22 -13.32 -0.21 23.48
N GLU A 23 -12.40 -1.08 23.87
CA GLU A 23 -10.99 -0.87 23.54
C GLU A 23 -10.94 -0.76 22.02
N GLU A 24 -10.78 0.43 21.50
CA GLU A 24 -10.41 0.64 20.11
C GLU A 24 -9.06 -0.05 19.97
N LYS A 25 -9.07 -1.16 19.24
CA LYS A 25 -7.89 -1.95 18.95
C LYS A 25 -6.90 -1.03 18.24
N SER A 26 -5.93 -0.49 18.96
CA SER A 26 -4.89 0.34 18.36
C SER A 26 -4.20 -0.48 17.30
N ILE A 27 -4.10 0.07 16.09
CA ILE A 27 -3.40 -0.58 14.99
C ILE A 27 -1.92 -0.65 15.37
N ASP A 28 -1.32 -1.82 15.20
CA ASP A 28 0.13 -1.98 15.27
C ASP A 28 0.74 -1.27 14.06
N PHE A 29 1.37 -0.13 14.30
CA PHE A 29 1.94 0.71 13.26
C PHE A 29 3.08 0.03 12.51
N THR A 30 3.87 -0.81 13.18
CA THR A 30 4.93 -1.61 12.55
C THR A 30 4.33 -2.60 11.53
N ALA A 31 3.24 -3.27 11.90
CA ALA A 31 2.53 -4.16 10.99
C ALA A 31 1.91 -3.41 9.81
N LEU A 32 1.36 -2.21 10.05
CA LEU A 32 0.80 -1.33 9.01
C LEU A 32 1.88 -0.93 8.00
N THR A 33 3.01 -0.43 8.45
CA THR A 33 4.10 0.02 7.55
C THR A 33 4.65 -1.13 6.72
N LYS A 34 4.78 -2.32 7.30
CA LYS A 34 5.20 -3.52 6.56
C LYS A 34 4.18 -3.91 5.49
N SER A 35 2.88 -3.89 5.81
CA SER A 35 1.81 -4.18 4.86
C SER A 35 1.77 -3.14 3.75
N TYR A 36 1.91 -1.84 4.10
CA TYR A 36 1.98 -0.75 3.14
C TYR A 36 3.11 -0.97 2.12
N PHE A 37 4.32 -1.25 2.60
CA PHE A 37 5.47 -1.50 1.74
C PHE A 37 5.23 -2.70 0.80
N THR A 38 4.70 -3.80 1.33
CA THR A 38 4.40 -4.99 0.53
C THR A 38 3.35 -4.72 -0.54
N ASP A 39 2.25 -4.09 -0.19
CA ASP A 39 1.14 -3.81 -1.11
C ASP A 39 1.54 -2.77 -2.17
N LYS A 40 2.33 -1.75 -1.77
CA LYS A 40 2.88 -0.75 -2.71
C LYS A 40 3.76 -1.39 -3.77
N ASN A 41 4.66 -2.29 -3.37
CA ASN A 41 5.53 -3.01 -4.31
C ASN A 41 4.74 -4.01 -5.19
N ALA A 42 3.62 -4.53 -4.70
CA ALA A 42 2.74 -5.35 -5.52
C ALA A 42 2.01 -4.55 -6.62
N LEU A 43 1.74 -3.26 -6.38
CA LEU A 43 1.18 -2.35 -7.39
C LEU A 43 2.22 -1.89 -8.42
N ASP A 44 3.49 -1.81 -8.04
CA ASP A 44 4.58 -1.40 -8.93
C ASP A 44 5.71 -2.44 -8.92
N PRO A 45 5.56 -3.54 -9.67
CA PRO A 45 6.56 -4.61 -9.73
C PRO A 45 7.89 -4.18 -10.34
N LEU A 46 7.92 -3.13 -11.16
CA LEU A 46 9.17 -2.60 -11.71
C LEU A 46 9.98 -1.92 -10.60
N SER A 47 9.36 -1.01 -9.85
CA SER A 47 9.98 -0.41 -8.67
C SER A 47 10.37 -1.45 -7.62
N ALA A 48 9.55 -2.49 -7.42
CA ALA A 48 9.88 -3.60 -6.53
C ALA A 48 11.19 -4.31 -6.94
N THR A 49 11.41 -4.51 -8.25
CA THR A 49 12.67 -5.05 -8.75
C THR A 49 13.87 -4.14 -8.42
N PHE A 50 13.74 -2.82 -8.58
CA PHE A 50 14.77 -1.85 -8.20
C PHE A 50 15.03 -1.83 -6.68
N ASN A 51 14.01 -2.13 -5.87
CA ASN A 51 14.12 -2.30 -4.42
C ASN A 51 14.73 -3.66 -4.01
N GLY A 52 15.11 -4.51 -4.97
CA GLY A 52 15.72 -5.83 -4.70
C GLY A 52 14.73 -6.92 -4.34
N LEU A 53 13.44 -6.72 -4.57
CA LEU A 53 12.37 -7.68 -4.27
C LEU A 53 12.18 -8.65 -5.44
N ASN A 54 12.98 -9.70 -5.46
CA ASN A 54 13.08 -10.66 -6.57
C ASN A 54 11.78 -11.46 -6.85
N GLU A 55 10.87 -11.52 -5.90
CA GLU A 55 9.55 -12.16 -6.05
C GLU A 55 8.61 -11.41 -7.03
N PHE A 56 9.00 -10.21 -7.45
CA PHE A 56 8.27 -9.41 -8.43
C PHE A 56 8.91 -9.41 -9.83
N ASN A 57 10.05 -10.09 -10.02
CA ASN A 57 10.83 -10.02 -11.26
C ASN A 57 10.14 -10.64 -12.50
N ASP A 58 9.04 -11.37 -12.31
CA ASP A 58 8.21 -11.94 -13.38
C ASP A 58 6.91 -11.16 -13.62
N LYS A 59 6.72 -10.01 -12.92
CA LYS A 59 5.47 -9.25 -12.92
C LYS A 59 5.61 -7.93 -13.68
N LEU A 60 4.50 -7.54 -14.31
CA LEU A 60 4.31 -6.23 -14.92
C LEU A 60 2.84 -5.83 -14.72
N GLU A 61 2.58 -4.58 -14.36
CA GLU A 61 1.23 -4.02 -14.31
C GLU A 61 0.96 -3.18 -15.56
N PHE A 62 -0.33 -3.00 -15.85
CA PHE A 62 -0.80 -2.26 -17.02
C PHE A 62 -1.34 -0.91 -16.54
N GLU A 63 -0.43 0.01 -16.25
CA GLU A 63 -0.70 1.28 -15.57
C GLU A 63 -1.66 2.22 -16.32
N MET A 64 -1.85 1.99 -17.62
CA MET A 64 -2.76 2.78 -18.44
C MET A 64 -4.23 2.34 -18.30
N THR A 65 -4.52 1.25 -17.59
CA THR A 65 -5.87 0.68 -17.53
C THR A 65 -6.72 1.22 -16.37
N ASP A 66 -8.03 1.29 -16.56
CA ASP A 66 -8.98 1.63 -15.49
C ASP A 66 -8.93 0.64 -14.34
N SER A 67 -8.63 -0.63 -14.63
CA SER A 67 -8.49 -1.66 -13.60
C SER A 67 -7.30 -1.37 -12.69
N TYR A 68 -6.20 -0.85 -13.23
CA TYR A 68 -5.04 -0.45 -12.44
C TYR A 68 -5.35 0.80 -11.61
N ALA A 69 -5.98 1.82 -12.19
CA ALA A 69 -6.42 3.00 -11.45
C ALA A 69 -7.35 2.62 -10.28
N LYS A 70 -8.24 1.65 -10.48
CA LYS A 70 -9.08 1.11 -9.40
C LYS A 70 -8.27 0.40 -8.31
N LYS A 71 -7.24 -0.40 -8.66
CA LYS A 71 -6.34 -1.02 -7.68
C LYS A 71 -5.63 0.05 -6.85
N GLN A 72 -5.13 1.11 -7.48
CA GLN A 72 -4.49 2.23 -6.79
C GLN A 72 -5.46 2.95 -5.85
N SER A 73 -6.69 3.23 -6.29
CA SER A 73 -7.70 3.85 -5.43
C SER A 73 -7.99 3.01 -4.19
N LEU A 74 -8.19 1.70 -4.36
CA LEU A 74 -8.46 0.79 -3.24
C LEU A 74 -7.28 0.70 -2.27
N PHE A 75 -6.05 0.72 -2.78
CA PHE A 75 -4.85 0.77 -1.96
C PHE A 75 -4.80 2.04 -1.11
N ILE A 76 -5.02 3.20 -1.74
CA ILE A 76 -5.01 4.50 -1.06
C ILE A 76 -6.10 4.56 0.01
N ASP A 77 -7.33 4.18 -0.32
CA ASP A 77 -8.47 4.21 0.60
C ASP A 77 -8.25 3.28 1.80
N LYS A 78 -7.62 2.11 1.57
CA LYS A 78 -7.24 1.19 2.65
C LYS A 78 -6.32 1.87 3.65
N TYR A 79 -5.21 2.44 3.18
CA TYR A 79 -4.17 2.98 4.07
C TYR A 79 -4.57 4.30 4.70
N GLU A 80 -5.32 5.16 4.03
CA GLU A 80 -5.92 6.33 4.68
C GLU A 80 -6.82 5.93 5.85
N LYS A 81 -7.68 4.93 5.63
CA LYS A 81 -8.56 4.43 6.69
C LYS A 81 -7.77 3.83 7.85
N GLU A 82 -6.73 3.03 7.58
CA GLU A 82 -5.90 2.43 8.60
C GLU A 82 -5.13 3.49 9.39
N LEU A 83 -4.60 4.53 8.73
CA LEU A 83 -3.91 5.64 9.38
C LEU A 83 -4.81 6.41 10.36
N THR A 84 -6.10 6.58 10.06
CA THR A 84 -7.02 7.27 11.00
C THR A 84 -7.20 6.55 12.33
N ALA A 85 -6.89 5.26 12.40
CA ALA A 85 -6.98 4.45 13.61
C ALA A 85 -5.65 4.35 14.37
N VAL A 86 -4.59 5.01 13.89
CA VAL A 86 -3.28 5.05 14.57
C VAL A 86 -3.28 6.14 15.64
N ASP A 87 -2.92 5.77 16.86
CA ASP A 87 -2.67 6.73 17.93
C ASP A 87 -1.26 7.32 17.78
N THR A 88 -1.16 8.48 17.13
CA THR A 88 0.11 9.15 16.84
C THR A 88 0.87 9.61 18.09
N THR A 89 0.21 9.68 19.25
CA THR A 89 0.87 10.05 20.52
C THR A 89 1.77 8.94 21.07
N LYS A 90 1.55 7.71 20.60
CA LYS A 90 2.33 6.53 21.00
C LYS A 90 3.48 6.20 20.06
N LEU A 91 3.56 6.91 18.93
CA LEU A 91 4.61 6.72 17.94
C LEU A 91 5.93 7.37 18.39
N SER A 92 7.04 6.69 18.13
CA SER A 92 8.38 7.28 18.18
C SER A 92 8.52 8.37 17.10
N GLU A 93 9.56 9.21 17.20
CA GLU A 93 9.81 10.25 16.19
C GLU A 93 10.05 9.68 14.79
N GLU A 94 10.71 8.53 14.69
CA GLU A 94 10.92 7.83 13.41
C GLU A 94 9.62 7.28 12.84
N GLU A 95 8.75 6.73 13.68
CA GLU A 95 7.44 6.26 13.26
C GLU A 95 6.52 7.39 12.84
N LYS A 96 6.59 8.55 13.48
CA LYS A 96 5.87 9.76 13.05
C LYS A 96 6.28 10.21 11.66
N ILE A 97 7.58 10.17 11.35
CA ILE A 97 8.07 10.46 10.00
C ILE A 97 7.45 9.49 8.99
N SER A 98 7.50 8.20 9.28
CA SER A 98 6.90 7.16 8.43
C SER A 98 5.39 7.35 8.26
N TYR A 99 4.67 7.70 9.34
CA TYR A 99 3.25 8.01 9.31
C TYR A 99 2.96 9.16 8.34
N HIS A 100 3.68 10.27 8.46
CA HIS A 100 3.47 11.44 7.60
C HIS A 100 3.86 11.19 6.14
N ILE A 101 4.85 10.35 5.88
CA ILE A 101 5.19 9.92 4.52
C ILE A 101 4.02 9.15 3.90
N ILE A 102 3.47 8.15 4.59
CA ILE A 102 2.35 7.36 4.08
C ILE A 102 1.10 8.24 3.88
N GLU A 103 0.79 9.11 4.85
CA GLU A 103 -0.30 10.08 4.76
C GLU A 103 -0.17 10.98 3.52
N TRP A 104 1.03 11.53 3.31
CA TRP A 104 1.32 12.39 2.17
C TRP A 104 1.23 11.63 0.85
N GLU A 105 1.78 10.41 0.77
CA GLU A 105 1.71 9.57 -0.42
C GLU A 105 0.26 9.21 -0.79
N CYS A 106 -0.58 8.90 0.19
CA CYS A 106 -2.01 8.68 -0.03
C CYS A 106 -2.70 9.93 -0.58
N LYS A 107 -2.44 11.09 0.01
CA LYS A 107 -2.99 12.37 -0.44
C LYS A 107 -2.59 12.71 -1.87
N ILE A 108 -1.29 12.62 -2.18
CA ILE A 108 -0.79 12.87 -3.54
C ILE A 108 -1.32 11.84 -4.52
N GLY A 109 -1.38 10.57 -4.14
CA GLY A 109 -1.92 9.51 -4.97
C GLY A 109 -3.37 9.78 -5.40
N LYS A 110 -4.22 10.29 -4.50
CA LYS A 110 -5.59 10.73 -4.83
C LYS A 110 -5.61 11.87 -5.84
N GLU A 111 -4.72 12.84 -5.71
CA GLU A 111 -4.65 13.95 -6.67
C GLU A 111 -4.15 13.47 -8.04
N LEU A 112 -3.20 12.54 -8.06
CA LEU A 112 -2.68 11.96 -9.31
C LEU A 112 -3.74 11.13 -10.05
N LEU A 113 -4.59 10.41 -9.33
CA LEU A 113 -5.70 9.65 -9.94
C LEU A 113 -6.74 10.54 -10.64
N LYS A 114 -6.78 11.84 -10.36
CA LYS A 114 -7.65 12.81 -11.05
C LYS A 114 -7.05 13.27 -12.39
N GLN A 115 -5.76 13.01 -12.61
CA GLN A 115 -5.07 13.40 -13.82
C GLN A 115 -5.17 12.31 -14.87
N PRO A 116 -5.29 12.65 -16.17
CA PRO A 116 -5.38 11.67 -17.24
C PRO A 116 -3.99 11.12 -17.66
N ALA A 117 -3.14 10.81 -16.67
CA ALA A 117 -1.76 10.35 -16.92
C ALA A 117 -1.72 9.00 -17.66
N ASN A 118 -2.75 8.18 -17.50
CA ASN A 118 -2.93 6.91 -18.21
C ASN A 118 -3.09 7.09 -19.75
N LEU A 119 -3.42 8.28 -20.22
CA LEU A 119 -3.54 8.57 -21.68
C LEU A 119 -2.18 8.85 -22.33
N MET A 120 -1.10 8.91 -21.56
CA MET A 120 0.25 9.14 -22.07
C MET A 120 1.24 8.13 -21.47
N PRO A 121 1.08 6.82 -21.80
CA PRO A 121 1.90 5.76 -21.19
C PRO A 121 3.35 5.77 -21.70
N VAL A 122 3.62 6.44 -22.83
CA VAL A 122 4.95 6.54 -23.43
C VAL A 122 5.47 7.96 -23.30
N HIS A 123 6.62 8.12 -22.67
CA HIS A 123 7.30 9.40 -22.48
C HIS A 123 8.79 9.27 -22.81
N GLN A 124 9.37 10.31 -23.41
CA GLN A 124 10.76 10.26 -23.88
C GLN A 124 11.83 10.17 -22.78
N PHE A 125 11.50 10.52 -21.53
CA PHE A 125 12.45 10.53 -20.41
C PHE A 125 12.22 9.40 -19.41
N TRP A 126 11.01 8.85 -19.33
CA TRP A 126 10.66 7.75 -18.44
C TRP A 126 9.51 6.92 -19.01
N GLY A 127 9.19 5.83 -18.33
CA GLY A 127 8.08 4.96 -18.65
C GLY A 127 8.51 3.50 -18.77
N THR A 128 7.54 2.63 -18.77
CA THR A 128 7.72 1.18 -18.79
C THR A 128 8.63 0.72 -19.93
N HIS A 129 8.51 1.30 -21.11
CA HIS A 129 9.35 0.94 -22.27
C HIS A 129 10.85 1.21 -22.04
N LEU A 130 11.22 2.33 -21.39
CA LEU A 130 12.61 2.63 -21.06
C LEU A 130 13.12 1.73 -19.92
N VAL A 131 12.30 1.51 -18.91
CA VAL A 131 12.63 0.63 -17.78
C VAL A 131 12.83 -0.80 -18.25
N MET A 132 11.99 -1.32 -19.13
CA MET A 132 12.14 -2.67 -19.68
C MET A 132 13.45 -2.81 -20.48
N GLY A 133 13.82 -1.81 -21.28
CA GLY A 133 15.11 -1.77 -21.98
C GLY A 133 16.30 -1.76 -21.00
N GLN A 134 16.21 -0.97 -19.93
CA GLN A 134 17.24 -0.91 -18.91
C GLN A 134 17.39 -2.24 -18.15
N LEU A 135 16.28 -2.88 -17.79
CA LEU A 135 16.30 -4.18 -17.10
C LEU A 135 16.88 -5.29 -17.99
N ALA A 136 16.61 -5.24 -19.31
CA ALA A 136 17.14 -6.21 -20.28
C ALA A 136 18.67 -6.14 -20.46
N GLY A 137 19.29 -5.01 -20.07
CA GLY A 137 20.73 -4.78 -20.24
C GLY A 137 21.64 -5.69 -19.41
N GLY A 138 21.10 -6.46 -18.46
CA GLY A 138 21.84 -7.45 -17.66
C GLY A 138 22.78 -6.87 -16.58
N THR A 139 22.90 -5.53 -16.51
CA THR A 139 23.74 -4.82 -15.54
C THR A 139 22.94 -4.04 -14.49
N GLY A 140 21.60 -4.11 -14.58
CA GLY A 140 20.67 -3.38 -13.73
C GLY A 140 20.13 -4.20 -12.55
N ALA A 141 18.98 -3.78 -12.04
CA ALA A 141 18.33 -4.38 -10.89
C ALA A 141 17.76 -5.79 -11.18
N GLN A 142 17.45 -6.11 -12.44
CA GLN A 142 17.00 -7.45 -12.82
C GLN A 142 18.18 -8.42 -12.79
N PRO A 143 18.17 -9.46 -11.94
CA PRO A 143 19.25 -10.44 -11.95
C PRO A 143 19.15 -11.38 -13.15
N PHE A 144 20.33 -11.86 -13.63
CA PHE A 144 20.49 -12.86 -14.69
C PHE A 144 21.58 -13.87 -14.31
N LYS A 145 21.54 -14.36 -13.06
CA LYS A 145 22.56 -15.26 -12.51
C LYS A 145 22.12 -16.72 -12.54
N THR A 146 20.84 -16.96 -12.51
CA THR A 146 20.24 -18.30 -12.44
C THR A 146 19.22 -18.51 -13.56
N GLU A 147 18.93 -19.78 -13.90
CA GLU A 147 17.86 -20.13 -14.85
C GLU A 147 16.50 -19.52 -14.46
N LYS A 148 16.23 -19.45 -13.15
CA LYS A 148 15.01 -18.79 -12.62
C LYS A 148 14.96 -17.31 -12.96
N ASP A 149 16.09 -16.62 -12.92
CA ASP A 149 16.15 -15.19 -13.24
C ASP A 149 15.77 -14.94 -14.70
N TYR A 150 16.32 -15.74 -15.62
CA TYR A 150 15.96 -15.69 -17.05
C TYR A 150 14.51 -16.04 -17.27
N THR A 151 14.00 -17.08 -16.62
CA THR A 151 12.60 -17.48 -16.74
C THR A 151 11.65 -16.39 -16.24
N ASN A 152 11.98 -15.73 -15.12
CA ASN A 152 11.21 -14.62 -14.60
C ASN A 152 11.20 -13.44 -15.57
N PHE A 153 12.36 -13.11 -16.13
CA PHE A 153 12.43 -12.01 -17.10
C PHE A 153 11.66 -12.33 -18.38
N LEU A 154 11.71 -13.55 -18.90
CA LEU A 154 10.91 -13.96 -20.06
C LEU A 154 9.42 -13.81 -19.80
N LYS A 155 8.92 -14.24 -18.64
CA LYS A 155 7.50 -14.04 -18.25
C LYS A 155 7.12 -12.56 -18.19
N ARG A 156 8.04 -11.69 -17.76
CA ARG A 156 7.83 -10.25 -17.77
C ARG A 156 7.79 -9.71 -19.19
N MET A 157 8.65 -10.21 -20.08
CA MET A 157 8.66 -9.86 -21.51
C MET A 157 7.36 -10.27 -22.21
N ASP A 158 6.79 -11.45 -21.90
CA ASP A 158 5.49 -11.86 -22.43
C ASP A 158 4.39 -10.86 -22.08
N LYS A 159 4.39 -10.37 -20.81
CA LYS A 159 3.46 -9.33 -20.38
C LYS A 159 3.75 -7.99 -21.05
N TYR A 160 5.03 -7.68 -21.27
CA TYR A 160 5.41 -6.44 -21.94
C TYR A 160 4.97 -6.43 -23.41
N ALA A 161 4.98 -7.56 -24.09
CA ALA A 161 4.41 -7.66 -25.43
C ALA A 161 2.94 -7.27 -25.46
N VAL A 162 2.15 -7.76 -24.48
CA VAL A 162 0.72 -7.36 -24.31
C VAL A 162 0.57 -5.89 -23.91
N TRP A 163 1.54 -5.33 -23.17
CA TRP A 163 1.52 -3.92 -22.76
C TRP A 163 1.70 -2.96 -23.98
N ILE A 164 2.45 -3.41 -25.02
CA ILE A 164 2.71 -2.62 -26.23
C ILE A 164 1.49 -2.63 -27.16
N ASP A 165 0.72 -3.73 -27.25
CA ASP A 165 -0.45 -3.90 -28.11
C ASP A 165 -1.66 -3.06 -27.65
#